data_f80ad2405c59c2d0294dd40bf1f7cb1a
#
_entry.id   f80ad2405c59c2d0294dd40bf1f7cb1a
#
_cell.length_a   1.000
_cell.length_b   1.000
_cell.length_c   1.000
_cell.angle_alpha   90.00
_cell.angle_beta   90.00
_cell.angle_gamma   90.00
#
_symmetry.space_group_name_H-M   'P 1'
#
loop_
_entity.id
_entity.type
_entity.pdbx_description
1 polymer ?
#
loop_
_entity_poly.entity_id
_entity_poly.type
_entity_poly.pdbx_seq_one_letter_code
_entity_poly.pdbx_strand_id
1 'polypeptide(L)'
;MRALLAACLVVLFGAFLFWPHTTGPTEVGVRVAKWDPLHGSGVLKDVYPPGALYFFPAVLNGWYVLDTRLHNLEMTFDPTRGDRSYRDDLLFKTIDGNDISLDVIVSWRIDPQRAPFIIEHVAPSNFELKDKVVRTIARSRPRDIFGELKTEEFYVSEKRDAMSERAKDALNQMLNPFGVIVERVSTKDYRFNPAYQQAIEDKKIAEQVAEQNRSATKAAEEEWLRKLEEAKGEVNKMVATADGQFRQAQIQADAYYEQQRNIASAIEAEGRAEAKGIAELNKAMAGSGGEVMVKLKVAEALAGKRILLLPLAGGGIDVKTTNINQLLEKFAGRAEP
;
A
#
# COMPACT_ATOMS: atom_id res chain seq x y z
N MET A 1 -28.64 52.33 63.85
CA MET A 1 -27.45 52.51 62.99
C MET A 1 -26.24 51.69 63.47
N ARG A 2 -25.81 51.74 64.74
CA ARG A 2 -24.67 50.96 65.28
C ARG A 2 -24.88 49.43 65.17
N ALA A 3 -26.06 48.89 65.42
CA ALA A 3 -26.37 47.45 65.29
C ALA A 3 -26.35 46.97 63.86
N LEU A 4 -26.84 47.77 62.91
CA LEU A 4 -26.80 47.49 61.47
C LEU A 4 -25.33 47.49 60.97
N LEU A 5 -24.52 48.44 61.41
CA LEU A 5 -23.06 48.47 61.11
C LEU A 5 -22.32 47.24 61.65
N ALA A 6 -22.63 46.83 62.82
CA ALA A 6 -22.04 45.64 63.44
C ALA A 6 -22.47 44.36 62.73
N ALA A 7 -23.76 44.25 62.31
CA ALA A 7 -24.25 43.13 61.57
C ALA A 7 -23.63 43.07 60.11
N CYS A 8 -23.48 44.21 59.44
CA CYS A 8 -22.76 44.30 58.19
C CYS A 8 -21.26 43.92 58.35
N LEU A 9 -20.60 44.36 59.40
CA LEU A 9 -19.21 43.96 59.64
C LEU A 9 -19.07 42.45 59.89
N VAL A 10 -19.97 41.85 60.65
CA VAL A 10 -19.97 40.40 60.90
C VAL A 10 -20.25 39.63 59.61
N VAL A 11 -21.17 40.11 58.78
CA VAL A 11 -21.44 39.48 57.46
C VAL A 11 -20.25 39.64 56.50
N LEU A 12 -19.64 40.81 56.42
CA LEU A 12 -18.44 41.06 55.63
C LEU A 12 -17.24 40.26 56.15
N PHE A 13 -17.07 40.15 57.47
CA PHE A 13 -16.03 39.33 58.06
C PHE A 13 -16.29 37.83 57.84
N GLY A 14 -17.54 37.39 57.90
CA GLY A 14 -17.95 36.02 57.53
C GLY A 14 -17.72 35.73 56.07
N ALA A 15 -18.09 36.64 55.17
CA ALA A 15 -17.85 36.53 53.75
C ALA A 15 -16.34 36.53 53.41
N PHE A 16 -15.53 37.29 54.15
CA PHE A 16 -14.07 37.29 53.99
C PHE A 16 -13.41 36.00 54.53
N LEU A 17 -13.99 35.38 55.54
CA LEU A 17 -13.51 34.11 56.09
C LEU A 17 -13.81 32.93 55.14
N PHE A 18 -14.96 32.95 54.47
CA PHE A 18 -15.37 31.88 53.56
C PHE A 18 -15.13 32.30 52.08
N TRP A 19 -13.89 32.13 51.60
CA TRP A 19 -13.53 32.45 50.25
C TRP A 19 -14.02 31.32 49.31
N PRO A 20 -14.66 31.67 48.19
CA PRO A 20 -15.11 30.67 47.19
C PRO A 20 -13.91 30.05 46.50
N HIS A 21 -13.87 28.73 46.46
CA HIS A 21 -12.89 27.94 45.72
C HIS A 21 -13.62 27.21 44.60
N THR A 22 -13.12 27.33 43.37
CA THR A 22 -13.70 26.71 42.22
C THR A 22 -12.78 25.60 41.70
N THR A 23 -13.38 24.54 41.18
CA THR A 23 -12.70 23.58 40.33
C THR A 23 -13.12 23.77 38.88
N GLY A 24 -12.18 23.78 37.94
CA GLY A 24 -12.48 23.75 36.52
C GLY A 24 -13.17 22.43 36.09
N PRO A 25 -13.67 22.35 34.88
CA PRO A 25 -14.43 21.19 34.37
C PRO A 25 -13.62 19.89 34.37
N THR A 26 -12.29 19.98 34.42
CA THR A 26 -11.37 18.83 34.34
C THR A 26 -10.41 18.79 35.52
N GLU A 27 -10.64 19.64 36.51
CA GLU A 27 -9.76 19.83 37.68
C GLU A 27 -10.36 19.18 38.90
N VAL A 28 -9.49 18.58 39.68
CA VAL A 28 -9.84 17.98 40.96
C VAL A 28 -9.23 18.82 42.06
N GLY A 29 -10.07 19.20 43.02
CA GLY A 29 -9.65 19.96 44.20
C GLY A 29 -9.21 19.09 45.36
N VAL A 30 -8.16 19.54 46.05
CA VAL A 30 -7.66 18.91 47.28
C VAL A 30 -7.57 19.99 48.35
N ARG A 31 -8.19 19.73 49.51
CA ARG A 31 -8.17 20.61 50.63
C ARG A 31 -7.07 20.20 51.62
N VAL A 32 -6.27 21.15 52.03
CA VAL A 32 -5.22 20.97 53.03
C VAL A 32 -5.60 21.78 54.26
N ALA A 33 -5.94 21.11 55.37
CA ALA A 33 -6.23 21.78 56.63
C ALA A 33 -4.92 22.26 57.28
N LYS A 34 -4.78 23.56 57.44
CA LYS A 34 -3.68 24.17 58.20
C LYS A 34 -3.90 24.01 59.71
N TRP A 35 -5.14 24.05 60.11
CA TRP A 35 -5.58 23.81 61.47
C TRP A 35 -7.03 23.30 61.45
N ASP A 36 -7.25 22.10 61.99
CA ASP A 36 -8.56 21.50 62.14
C ASP A 36 -8.61 20.81 63.53
N PRO A 37 -9.47 21.27 64.42
CA PRO A 37 -9.56 20.71 65.76
C PRO A 37 -10.12 19.30 65.85
N LEU A 38 -10.80 18.83 64.76
CA LEU A 38 -11.42 17.53 64.72
C LEU A 38 -10.58 16.47 63.96
N HIS A 39 -9.86 16.91 62.93
CA HIS A 39 -9.14 15.98 62.03
C HIS A 39 -7.62 16.20 62.01
N GLY A 40 -7.13 17.20 62.75
CA GLY A 40 -5.71 17.58 62.76
C GLY A 40 -5.32 18.41 61.52
N SER A 41 -4.05 18.78 61.45
CA SER A 41 -3.50 19.49 60.28
C SER A 41 -3.01 18.48 59.24
N GLY A 42 -3.21 18.76 57.96
CA GLY A 42 -2.72 17.92 56.87
C GLY A 42 -3.63 17.89 55.65
N VAL A 43 -3.28 17.07 54.70
CA VAL A 43 -4.09 16.84 53.48
C VAL A 43 -5.31 15.99 53.84
N LEU A 44 -6.48 16.50 53.50
CA LEU A 44 -7.70 15.72 53.64
C LEU A 44 -7.83 14.72 52.51
N LYS A 45 -8.26 13.50 52.85
CA LYS A 45 -8.39 12.40 51.88
C LYS A 45 -9.57 12.58 50.92
N ASP A 46 -10.44 13.59 51.20
CA ASP A 46 -11.59 13.88 50.37
C ASP A 46 -11.18 14.51 49.04
N VAL A 47 -11.68 13.95 47.96
CA VAL A 47 -11.48 14.45 46.60
C VAL A 47 -12.68 15.30 46.21
N TYR A 48 -12.42 16.54 45.84
CA TYR A 48 -13.44 17.50 45.42
C TYR A 48 -13.65 17.42 43.91
N PRO A 49 -14.84 16.98 43.44
CA PRO A 49 -15.11 16.74 42.02
C PRO A 49 -15.00 18.00 41.17
N PRO A 50 -14.82 17.85 39.84
CA PRO A 50 -14.71 18.95 38.91
C PRO A 50 -16.02 19.72 38.72
N GLY A 51 -15.91 20.99 38.33
CA GLY A 51 -17.04 21.84 37.93
C GLY A 51 -17.93 22.32 39.07
N ALA A 52 -17.41 22.38 40.29
CA ALA A 52 -18.17 22.79 41.46
C ALA A 52 -17.55 23.98 42.18
N LEU A 53 -18.37 24.64 43.00
CA LEU A 53 -17.98 25.75 43.87
C LEU A 53 -18.02 25.29 45.30
N TYR A 54 -16.92 25.53 46.03
CA TYR A 54 -16.76 25.13 47.40
C TYR A 54 -16.44 26.33 48.28
N PHE A 55 -16.93 26.30 49.52
CA PHE A 55 -16.73 27.39 50.48
C PHE A 55 -15.97 26.87 51.67
N PHE A 56 -14.79 27.33 51.88
CA PHE A 56 -13.96 27.02 53.05
C PHE A 56 -13.31 28.26 53.61
N PRO A 57 -13.04 28.28 54.94
CA PRO A 57 -12.25 29.34 55.58
C PRO A 57 -10.83 29.33 54.99
N ALA A 58 -10.49 30.30 54.15
CA ALA A 58 -9.20 30.38 53.47
C ALA A 58 -8.00 30.48 54.43
N VAL A 59 -8.24 31.07 55.61
CA VAL A 59 -7.20 31.20 56.66
C VAL A 59 -6.80 29.84 57.22
N LEU A 60 -7.76 28.93 57.34
CA LEU A 60 -7.56 27.61 57.98
C LEU A 60 -7.26 26.52 56.96
N ASN A 61 -7.51 26.78 55.66
CA ASN A 61 -7.38 25.78 54.63
C ASN A 61 -6.50 26.28 53.46
N GLY A 62 -5.69 25.37 52.95
CA GLY A 62 -5.07 25.51 51.64
C GLY A 62 -5.94 24.81 50.58
N TRP A 63 -5.99 25.38 49.43
CA TRP A 63 -6.68 24.80 48.27
C TRP A 63 -5.69 24.54 47.15
N TYR A 64 -5.65 23.30 46.68
CA TYR A 64 -4.81 22.85 45.58
C TYR A 64 -5.69 22.24 44.49
N VAL A 65 -5.34 22.51 43.26
CA VAL A 65 -6.09 22.02 42.09
C VAL A 65 -5.13 21.26 41.21
N LEU A 66 -5.54 20.07 40.84
CA LEU A 66 -4.81 19.23 39.88
C LEU A 66 -5.67 19.02 38.65
N ASP A 67 -5.11 19.30 37.49
CA ASP A 67 -5.74 19.01 36.21
C ASP A 67 -5.57 17.52 35.84
N THR A 68 -6.69 16.84 35.60
CA THR A 68 -6.75 15.40 35.34
C THR A 68 -6.83 15.06 33.84
N ARG A 69 -6.76 16.06 32.98
CA ARG A 69 -6.70 15.86 31.53
C ARG A 69 -5.46 15.09 31.13
N LEU A 70 -5.46 14.67 29.90
CA LEU A 70 -4.27 14.11 29.28
C LEU A 70 -3.23 15.21 29.05
N HIS A 71 -2.09 15.04 29.68
CA HIS A 71 -0.92 15.91 29.55
C HIS A 71 0.14 15.21 28.70
N ASN A 72 0.87 16.01 27.93
CA ASN A 72 2.03 15.53 27.19
C ASN A 72 3.32 16.01 27.87
N LEU A 73 4.27 15.09 27.98
CA LEU A 73 5.64 15.39 28.28
C LEU A 73 6.44 15.18 26.99
N GLU A 74 6.92 16.27 26.41
CA GLU A 74 7.71 16.24 25.19
C GLU A 74 9.19 16.40 25.51
N MET A 75 9.96 15.36 25.24
CA MET A 75 11.42 15.33 25.39
C MET A 75 12.03 15.28 23.98
N THR A 76 12.60 16.39 23.53
CA THR A 76 13.03 16.58 22.14
C THR A 76 14.47 17.12 22.07
N PHE A 77 15.12 16.82 20.96
CA PHE A 77 16.41 17.37 20.60
C PHE A 77 16.31 18.86 20.27
N ASP A 78 15.26 19.25 19.56
CA ASP A 78 15.02 20.64 19.18
C ASP A 78 14.33 21.39 20.33
N PRO A 79 15.00 22.41 20.92
CA PRO A 79 14.42 23.20 22.01
C PRO A 79 13.14 23.95 21.64
N THR A 80 12.85 24.15 20.36
CA THR A 80 11.66 24.88 19.89
C THR A 80 10.42 23.98 19.81
N ARG A 81 10.61 22.67 19.88
CA ARG A 81 9.54 21.66 19.68
C ARG A 81 9.20 20.87 20.94
N GLY A 82 9.85 21.15 22.06
CA GLY A 82 9.70 20.42 23.31
C GLY A 82 9.19 21.28 24.46
N ASP A 83 9.05 20.64 25.62
CA ASP A 83 8.64 21.30 26.85
C ASP A 83 9.71 22.22 27.45
N ARG A 84 10.95 22.07 27.04
CA ARG A 84 12.09 22.85 27.55
C ARG A 84 12.76 23.63 26.44
N SER A 85 13.30 24.80 26.80
CA SER A 85 14.07 25.65 25.91
C SER A 85 15.52 25.21 25.71
N TYR A 86 15.85 23.99 26.10
CA TYR A 86 17.13 23.33 25.86
C TYR A 86 16.92 21.88 25.48
N ARG A 87 17.94 21.27 24.91
CA ARG A 87 17.93 19.88 24.48
C ARG A 87 17.57 18.93 25.61
N ASP A 88 16.52 18.12 25.43
CA ASP A 88 15.96 17.22 26.43
C ASP A 88 15.65 15.82 25.89
N ASP A 89 16.21 15.46 24.72
CA ASP A 89 16.07 14.15 24.10
C ASP A 89 16.63 13.00 24.95
N LEU A 90 16.22 11.79 24.66
CA LEU A 90 16.79 10.58 25.26
C LEU A 90 18.07 10.19 24.52
N LEU A 91 19.21 10.35 25.17
CA LEU A 91 20.50 9.88 24.65
C LEU A 91 20.87 8.56 25.31
N PHE A 92 21.07 7.51 24.55
CA PHE A 92 21.44 6.18 25.03
C PHE A 92 22.24 5.40 24.00
N LYS A 93 22.81 4.28 24.44
CA LYS A 93 23.51 3.32 23.58
C LYS A 93 22.60 2.14 23.26
N THR A 94 22.60 1.72 22.01
CA THR A 94 21.99 0.48 21.58
C THR A 94 22.83 -0.74 22.00
N ILE A 95 22.26 -1.95 21.88
CA ILE A 95 22.96 -3.19 22.23
C ILE A 95 24.24 -3.41 21.40
N ASP A 96 24.29 -2.84 20.19
CA ASP A 96 25.48 -2.85 19.29
C ASP A 96 26.42 -1.65 19.54
N GLY A 97 26.20 -0.89 20.61
CA GLY A 97 27.13 0.12 21.12
C GLY A 97 27.03 1.49 20.45
N ASN A 98 26.07 1.73 19.55
CA ASN A 98 25.91 3.00 18.86
C ASN A 98 25.10 3.99 19.70
N ASP A 99 25.47 5.27 19.65
CA ASP A 99 24.74 6.34 20.31
C ASP A 99 23.52 6.75 19.49
N ILE A 100 22.34 6.74 20.12
CA ILE A 100 21.08 7.21 19.55
C ILE A 100 20.53 8.34 20.41
N SER A 101 20.06 9.39 19.73
CA SER A 101 19.23 10.46 20.26
C SER A 101 17.80 10.20 19.82
N LEU A 102 16.88 10.06 20.77
CA LEU A 102 15.48 9.73 20.52
C LEU A 102 14.57 10.80 21.11
N ASP A 103 13.71 11.35 20.28
CA ASP A 103 12.64 12.24 20.73
C ASP A 103 11.43 11.41 21.16
N VAL A 104 10.96 11.64 22.39
CA VAL A 104 9.88 10.87 23.00
C VAL A 104 8.80 11.79 23.54
N ILE A 105 7.56 11.41 23.28
CA ILE A 105 6.36 12.02 23.84
C ILE A 105 5.72 11.00 24.79
N VAL A 106 5.58 11.37 26.06
CA VAL A 106 4.86 10.58 27.05
C VAL A 106 3.54 11.27 27.36
N SER A 107 2.44 10.65 26.98
CA SER A 107 1.09 11.12 27.31
C SER A 107 0.64 10.47 28.61
N TRP A 108 0.32 11.29 29.58
CA TRP A 108 0.00 10.86 30.93
C TRP A 108 -1.15 11.67 31.53
N ARG A 109 -1.81 11.12 32.53
CA ARG A 109 -2.85 11.79 33.30
C ARG A 109 -2.73 11.45 34.80
N ILE A 110 -3.39 12.24 35.60
CA ILE A 110 -3.47 12.02 37.05
C ILE A 110 -4.68 11.12 37.33
N ASP A 111 -4.51 10.18 38.28
CA ASP A 111 -5.64 9.46 38.88
C ASP A 111 -6.35 10.38 39.87
N PRO A 112 -7.62 10.77 39.58
CA PRO A 112 -8.36 11.68 40.48
C PRO A 112 -8.46 11.18 41.90
N GLN A 113 -8.55 9.88 42.13
CA GLN A 113 -8.67 9.28 43.45
C GLN A 113 -7.39 9.41 44.29
N ARG A 114 -6.26 9.57 43.60
CA ARG A 114 -4.96 9.72 44.24
C ARG A 114 -4.49 11.18 44.38
N ALA A 115 -5.32 12.14 43.97
CA ALA A 115 -4.99 13.57 44.07
C ALA A 115 -4.53 14.02 45.49
N PRO A 116 -5.18 13.61 46.60
CA PRO A 116 -4.70 13.94 47.94
C PRO A 116 -3.29 13.40 48.23
N PHE A 117 -3.03 12.16 47.83
CA PHE A 117 -1.73 11.52 48.00
C PHE A 117 -0.63 12.27 47.22
N ILE A 118 -0.96 12.71 45.97
CA ILE A 118 -0.03 13.50 45.16
C ILE A 118 0.35 14.79 45.86
N ILE A 119 -0.62 15.54 46.35
CA ILE A 119 -0.38 16.82 47.04
C ILE A 119 0.41 16.63 48.35
N GLU A 120 0.16 15.54 49.05
CA GLU A 120 0.81 15.27 50.34
C GLU A 120 2.26 14.80 50.17
N HIS A 121 2.54 13.91 49.22
CA HIS A 121 3.80 13.17 49.19
C HIS A 121 4.65 13.42 47.92
N VAL A 122 4.04 13.95 46.83
CA VAL A 122 4.71 13.98 45.55
C VAL A 122 4.96 15.39 45.03
N ALA A 123 3.91 16.16 44.79
CA ALA A 123 4.03 17.49 44.21
C ALA A 123 2.76 18.34 44.42
N PRO A 124 2.92 19.64 44.71
CA PRO A 124 1.79 20.56 44.96
C PRO A 124 1.10 21.03 43.67
N SER A 125 1.64 20.71 42.50
CA SER A 125 1.09 21.16 41.20
C SER A 125 1.40 20.19 40.07
N ASN A 126 0.61 20.24 38.98
CA ASN A 126 0.85 19.47 37.79
C ASN A 126 2.22 19.75 37.17
N PHE A 127 2.68 20.99 37.25
CA PHE A 127 3.98 21.39 36.70
C PHE A 127 5.13 20.68 37.44
N GLU A 128 5.11 20.71 38.77
CA GLU A 128 6.14 20.06 39.58
C GLU A 128 6.08 18.55 39.45
N LEU A 129 4.87 17.97 39.42
CA LEU A 129 4.66 16.55 39.17
C LEU A 129 5.26 16.11 37.83
N LYS A 130 4.96 16.87 36.77
CA LYS A 130 5.50 16.62 35.43
C LYS A 130 7.03 16.70 35.42
N ASP A 131 7.58 17.76 35.99
CA ASP A 131 9.02 18.04 35.82
C ASP A 131 9.90 17.23 36.77
N LYS A 132 9.49 17.04 38.02
CA LYS A 132 10.30 16.37 39.06
C LYS A 132 10.11 14.85 39.05
N VAL A 133 8.90 14.36 38.79
CA VAL A 133 8.58 12.93 38.89
C VAL A 133 8.45 12.28 37.53
N VAL A 134 7.48 12.72 36.72
CA VAL A 134 7.20 12.07 35.45
C VAL A 134 8.41 12.14 34.53
N ARG A 135 9.01 13.31 34.35
CA ARG A 135 10.19 13.52 33.50
C ARG A 135 11.40 12.71 33.99
N THR A 136 11.65 12.66 35.26
CA THR A 136 12.80 11.95 35.82
C THR A 136 12.71 10.45 35.52
N ILE A 137 11.54 9.87 35.72
CA ILE A 137 11.29 8.46 35.48
C ILE A 137 11.24 8.19 33.95
N ALA A 138 10.59 9.09 33.18
CA ALA A 138 10.51 9.00 31.72
C ALA A 138 11.86 9.14 31.01
N ARG A 139 12.86 9.75 31.66
CA ARG A 139 14.23 9.81 31.10
C ARG A 139 15.03 8.53 31.33
N SER A 140 14.74 7.77 32.40
CA SER A 140 15.53 6.57 32.72
C SER A 140 14.98 5.30 32.06
N ARG A 141 13.74 4.95 32.31
CA ARG A 141 13.18 3.67 31.88
C ARG A 141 13.05 3.45 30.37
N PRO A 142 12.53 4.41 29.60
CA PRO A 142 12.52 4.25 28.17
C PRO A 142 13.92 4.10 27.56
N ARG A 143 14.92 4.79 28.12
CA ARG A 143 16.32 4.66 27.71
C ARG A 143 16.82 3.22 27.80
N ASP A 144 16.54 2.54 28.93
CA ASP A 144 16.95 1.15 29.14
C ASP A 144 16.26 0.22 28.14
N ILE A 145 14.96 0.41 27.93
CA ILE A 145 14.14 -0.43 27.07
C ILE A 145 14.49 -0.25 25.58
N PHE A 146 14.61 1.00 25.11
CA PHE A 146 15.02 1.28 23.74
C PHE A 146 16.47 0.88 23.48
N GLY A 147 17.33 0.89 24.50
CA GLY A 147 18.72 0.42 24.42
C GLY A 147 18.84 -1.07 24.14
N GLU A 148 17.79 -1.88 24.34
CA GLU A 148 17.78 -3.31 23.99
C GLU A 148 17.67 -3.56 22.47
N LEU A 149 17.27 -2.55 21.69
CA LEU A 149 17.21 -2.65 20.25
C LEU A 149 18.60 -2.55 19.62
N LYS A 150 18.77 -3.23 18.48
CA LYS A 150 19.89 -2.95 17.58
C LYS A 150 19.63 -1.67 16.80
N THR A 151 20.70 -1.02 16.39
CA THR A 151 20.59 0.25 15.65
C THR A 151 19.77 0.12 14.37
N GLU A 152 19.91 -1.00 13.64
CA GLU A 152 19.14 -1.26 12.41
C GLU A 152 17.63 -1.48 12.70
N GLU A 153 17.27 -1.95 13.89
CA GLU A 153 15.88 -2.22 14.26
C GLU A 153 15.07 -0.91 14.50
N PHE A 154 15.77 0.21 14.71
CA PHE A 154 15.11 1.53 14.76
C PHE A 154 14.50 1.97 13.43
N TYR A 155 14.92 1.39 12.31
CA TYR A 155 14.28 1.63 11.01
C TYR A 155 12.94 0.88 10.85
N VAL A 156 12.70 -0.14 11.68
CA VAL A 156 11.49 -0.97 11.65
C VAL A 156 10.45 -0.40 12.62
N SER A 157 9.33 0.10 12.11
CA SER A 157 8.27 0.73 12.93
C SER A 157 7.70 -0.23 13.97
N GLU A 158 7.41 -1.47 13.59
CA GLU A 158 6.82 -2.48 14.48
C GLU A 158 7.70 -2.76 15.71
N LYS A 159 9.03 -2.71 15.54
CA LYS A 159 9.97 -2.88 16.64
C LYS A 159 9.93 -1.70 17.60
N ARG A 160 9.93 -0.47 17.06
CA ARG A 160 9.82 0.74 17.90
C ARG A 160 8.50 0.78 18.65
N ASP A 161 7.39 0.43 17.99
CA ASP A 161 6.06 0.44 18.60
C ASP A 161 5.97 -0.60 19.73
N ALA A 162 6.52 -1.80 19.52
CA ALA A 162 6.61 -2.81 20.57
C ALA A 162 7.41 -2.33 21.78
N MET A 163 8.54 -1.62 21.58
CA MET A 163 9.31 -1.04 22.68
C MET A 163 8.59 0.14 23.34
N SER A 164 7.83 0.91 22.59
CA SER A 164 6.99 1.99 23.12
C SER A 164 5.91 1.45 24.07
N GLU A 165 5.25 0.33 23.73
CA GLU A 165 4.29 -0.34 24.62
C GLU A 165 4.99 -0.92 25.86
N ARG A 166 6.13 -1.57 25.72
CA ARG A 166 6.93 -2.02 26.87
C ARG A 166 7.37 -0.86 27.75
N ALA A 167 7.77 0.26 27.18
CA ALA A 167 8.13 1.47 27.90
C ALA A 167 6.93 2.05 28.66
N LYS A 168 5.74 2.07 28.04
CA LYS A 168 4.50 2.48 28.72
C LYS A 168 4.21 1.61 29.95
N ASP A 169 4.29 0.28 29.78
CA ASP A 169 4.02 -0.65 30.87
C ASP A 169 5.03 -0.49 32.03
N ALA A 170 6.31 -0.35 31.70
CA ALA A 170 7.35 -0.11 32.68
C ALA A 170 7.20 1.24 33.40
N LEU A 171 6.82 2.29 32.66
CA LEU A 171 6.51 3.59 33.23
C LEU A 171 5.27 3.52 34.13
N ASN A 172 4.23 2.80 33.77
CA ASN A 172 3.05 2.61 34.59
C ASN A 172 3.38 1.87 35.90
N GLN A 173 4.23 0.85 35.86
CA GLN A 173 4.68 0.16 37.08
C GLN A 173 5.36 1.10 38.08
N MET A 174 6.10 2.09 37.58
CA MET A 174 6.82 3.04 38.44
C MET A 174 6.00 4.26 38.80
N LEU A 175 5.10 4.73 37.94
CA LEU A 175 4.35 5.98 38.12
C LEU A 175 2.98 5.78 38.78
N ASN A 176 2.35 4.61 38.63
CA ASN A 176 1.08 4.31 39.28
C ASN A 176 1.11 4.44 40.79
N PRO A 177 2.18 4.03 41.52
CA PRO A 177 2.27 4.29 42.97
C PRO A 177 2.18 5.78 43.34
N PHE A 178 2.63 6.66 42.45
CA PHE A 178 2.56 8.12 42.61
C PHE A 178 1.24 8.74 42.12
N GLY A 179 0.28 7.92 41.63
CA GLY A 179 -1.01 8.41 41.15
C GLY A 179 -0.98 8.96 39.72
N VAL A 180 0.00 8.60 38.94
CA VAL A 180 0.15 8.99 37.55
C VAL A 180 -0.07 7.76 36.64
N ILE A 181 -0.90 7.92 35.65
CA ILE A 181 -1.21 6.87 34.62
C ILE A 181 -0.64 7.32 33.30
N VAL A 182 0.21 6.49 32.71
CA VAL A 182 0.75 6.70 31.36
C VAL A 182 -0.16 6.02 30.36
N GLU A 183 -0.75 6.80 29.47
CA GLU A 183 -1.66 6.30 28.43
C GLU A 183 -0.90 5.86 27.18
N ARG A 184 0.15 6.60 26.82
CA ARG A 184 0.94 6.32 25.63
C ARG A 184 2.38 6.80 25.77
N VAL A 185 3.29 6.03 25.18
CA VAL A 185 4.65 6.47 24.87
C VAL A 185 4.79 6.45 23.35
N SER A 186 5.19 7.56 22.77
CA SER A 186 5.37 7.69 21.32
C SER A 186 6.78 8.16 21.02
N THR A 187 7.42 7.52 20.07
CA THR A 187 8.68 7.97 19.48
C THR A 187 8.41 8.93 18.34
N LYS A 188 9.11 10.05 18.27
CA LYS A 188 8.93 11.06 17.22
C LYS A 188 10.07 10.97 16.20
N ASP A 189 11.19 11.55 16.54
CA ASP A 189 12.38 11.58 15.70
C ASP A 189 13.52 10.80 16.38
N TYR A 190 14.34 10.12 15.60
CA TYR A 190 15.56 9.49 16.10
C TYR A 190 16.75 9.90 15.23
N ARG A 191 17.90 10.05 15.88
CA ARG A 191 19.14 10.49 15.26
C ARG A 191 20.28 9.60 15.70
N PHE A 192 21.07 9.19 14.74
CA PHE A 192 22.29 8.42 14.99
C PHE A 192 23.50 9.35 15.03
N ASN A 193 24.60 8.83 15.53
CA ASN A 193 25.89 9.48 15.33
C ASN A 193 26.12 9.71 13.81
N PRO A 194 26.53 10.90 13.36
CA PRO A 194 26.67 11.23 11.95
C PRO A 194 27.54 10.25 11.16
N ALA A 195 28.63 9.77 11.75
CA ALA A 195 29.52 8.79 11.11
C ALA A 195 28.82 7.43 10.88
N TYR A 196 27.99 7.01 11.84
CA TYR A 196 27.22 5.77 11.72
C TYR A 196 26.08 5.94 10.72
N GLN A 197 25.40 7.08 10.74
CA GLN A 197 24.33 7.38 9.79
C GLN A 197 24.85 7.31 8.36
N GLN A 198 26.00 7.90 8.08
CA GLN A 198 26.63 7.85 6.76
C GLN A 198 26.98 6.42 6.34
N ALA A 199 27.55 5.62 7.26
CA ALA A 199 27.88 4.22 6.98
C ALA A 199 26.62 3.37 6.66
N ILE A 200 25.50 3.61 7.33
CA ILE A 200 24.23 2.94 7.05
C ILE A 200 23.62 3.40 5.71
N GLU A 201 23.70 4.69 5.40
CA GLU A 201 23.25 5.22 4.12
C GLU A 201 24.07 4.62 2.97
N ASP A 202 25.39 4.58 3.10
CA ASP A 202 26.28 3.96 2.12
C ASP A 202 25.99 2.45 1.95
N LYS A 203 25.76 1.73 3.07
CA LYS A 203 25.35 0.31 3.05
C LYS A 203 24.04 0.12 2.30
N LYS A 204 23.01 0.94 2.60
CA LYS A 204 21.72 0.87 1.91
C LYS A 204 21.82 1.16 0.43
N ILE A 205 22.61 2.16 0.05
CA ILE A 205 22.87 2.46 -1.35
C ILE A 205 23.53 1.26 -2.03
N ALA A 206 24.55 0.66 -1.40
CA ALA A 206 25.22 -0.50 -1.94
C ALA A 206 24.28 -1.72 -2.07
N GLU A 207 23.43 -1.97 -1.07
CA GLU A 207 22.42 -3.04 -1.12
C GLU A 207 21.37 -2.78 -2.24
N GLN A 208 20.95 -1.53 -2.41
CA GLN A 208 20.00 -1.15 -3.44
C GLN A 208 20.59 -1.30 -4.84
N VAL A 209 21.86 -0.90 -5.02
CA VAL A 209 22.58 -1.10 -6.28
C VAL A 209 22.78 -2.60 -6.56
N ALA A 210 23.13 -3.39 -5.54
CA ALA A 210 23.25 -4.85 -5.69
C ALA A 210 21.92 -5.49 -6.10
N GLU A 211 20.79 -5.07 -5.52
CA GLU A 211 19.48 -5.59 -5.90
C GLU A 211 19.04 -5.14 -7.29
N GLN A 212 19.33 -3.87 -7.66
CA GLN A 212 19.12 -3.39 -9.03
C GLN A 212 19.93 -4.21 -10.04
N ASN A 213 21.20 -4.48 -9.75
CA ASN A 213 22.04 -5.29 -10.62
C ASN A 213 21.53 -6.74 -10.73
N ARG A 214 21.06 -7.33 -9.63
CA ARG A 214 20.43 -8.67 -9.65
C ARG A 214 19.16 -8.68 -10.50
N SER A 215 18.32 -7.69 -10.33
CA SER A 215 17.08 -7.54 -11.11
C SER A 215 17.38 -7.31 -12.60
N ALA A 216 18.38 -6.48 -12.92
CA ALA A 216 18.84 -6.24 -14.28
C ALA A 216 19.41 -7.51 -14.92
N THR A 217 20.21 -8.29 -14.16
CA THR A 217 20.75 -9.57 -14.63
C THR A 217 19.62 -10.57 -14.95
N LYS A 218 18.65 -10.73 -14.05
CA LYS A 218 17.48 -11.58 -14.28
C LYS A 218 16.67 -11.15 -15.51
N ALA A 219 16.41 -9.83 -15.61
CA ALA A 219 15.69 -9.30 -16.76
C ALA A 219 16.46 -9.55 -18.08
N ALA A 220 17.78 -9.39 -18.08
CA ALA A 220 18.61 -9.69 -19.24
C ALA A 220 18.62 -11.20 -19.59
N GLU A 221 18.66 -12.08 -18.58
CA GLU A 221 18.55 -13.53 -18.77
C GLU A 221 17.19 -13.92 -19.37
N GLU A 222 16.11 -13.38 -18.84
CA GLU A 222 14.75 -13.62 -19.37
C GLU A 222 14.59 -13.08 -20.80
N GLU A 223 15.12 -11.90 -21.08
CA GLU A 223 15.12 -11.32 -22.43
C GLU A 223 15.93 -12.18 -23.38
N TRP A 224 17.09 -12.68 -22.95
CA TRP A 224 17.92 -13.56 -23.77
C TRP A 224 17.22 -14.91 -24.04
N LEU A 225 16.59 -15.51 -23.04
CA LEU A 225 15.80 -16.73 -23.20
C LEU A 225 14.62 -16.50 -24.15
N ARG A 226 13.93 -15.37 -24.03
CA ARG A 226 12.86 -15.03 -24.97
C ARG A 226 13.36 -14.90 -26.40
N LYS A 227 14.47 -14.19 -26.63
CA LYS A 227 15.08 -14.07 -27.95
C LYS A 227 15.53 -15.42 -28.51
N LEU A 228 16.02 -16.29 -27.65
CA LEU A 228 16.40 -17.66 -28.03
C LEU A 228 15.18 -18.47 -28.48
N GLU A 229 14.08 -18.40 -27.75
CA GLU A 229 12.84 -19.09 -28.13
C GLU A 229 12.17 -18.47 -29.37
N GLU A 230 12.22 -17.16 -29.50
CA GLU A 230 11.79 -16.47 -30.71
C GLU A 230 12.60 -16.94 -31.94
N ALA A 231 13.94 -16.98 -31.81
CA ALA A 231 14.81 -17.45 -32.89
C ALA A 231 14.56 -18.93 -33.24
N LYS A 232 14.39 -19.80 -32.24
CA LYS A 232 14.00 -21.20 -32.45
C LYS A 232 12.63 -21.29 -33.16
N GLY A 233 11.67 -20.48 -32.73
CA GLY A 233 10.36 -20.40 -33.35
C GLY A 233 10.44 -19.99 -34.83
N GLU A 234 11.29 -19.02 -35.14
CA GLU A 234 11.51 -18.54 -36.52
C GLU A 234 12.17 -19.61 -37.39
N VAL A 235 13.19 -20.29 -36.87
CA VAL A 235 13.81 -21.42 -37.55
C VAL A 235 12.82 -22.56 -37.80
N ASN A 236 12.05 -22.94 -36.78
CA ASN A 236 11.01 -23.98 -36.94
C ASN A 236 9.93 -23.57 -37.96
N LYS A 237 9.56 -22.31 -37.98
CA LYS A 237 8.62 -21.77 -38.97
C LYS A 237 9.21 -21.82 -40.38
N MET A 238 10.50 -21.47 -40.54
CA MET A 238 11.17 -21.57 -41.82
C MET A 238 11.26 -23.04 -42.32
N VAL A 239 11.65 -23.95 -41.40
CA VAL A 239 11.71 -25.40 -41.71
C VAL A 239 10.31 -25.91 -42.10
N ALA A 240 9.29 -25.60 -41.27
CA ALA A 240 7.92 -26.03 -41.56
C ALA A 240 7.39 -25.46 -42.90
N THR A 241 7.77 -24.21 -43.21
CA THR A 241 7.40 -23.55 -44.46
C THR A 241 8.11 -24.23 -45.63
N ALA A 242 9.41 -24.52 -45.51
CA ALA A 242 10.17 -25.22 -46.56
C ALA A 242 9.66 -26.64 -46.77
N ASP A 243 9.38 -27.40 -45.71
CA ASP A 243 8.78 -28.73 -45.78
C ASP A 243 7.38 -28.69 -46.43
N GLY A 244 6.58 -27.67 -46.06
CA GLY A 244 5.27 -27.44 -46.65
C GLY A 244 5.38 -27.16 -48.17
N GLN A 245 6.29 -26.29 -48.58
CA GLN A 245 6.56 -26.01 -49.99
C GLN A 245 7.09 -27.23 -50.73
N PHE A 246 7.99 -27.99 -50.10
CA PHE A 246 8.50 -29.23 -50.69
C PHE A 246 7.37 -30.24 -50.91
N ARG A 247 6.54 -30.49 -49.90
CA ARG A 247 5.37 -31.39 -50.02
C ARG A 247 4.37 -30.89 -51.08
N GLN A 248 4.13 -29.57 -51.08
CA GLN A 248 3.25 -28.97 -52.09
C GLN A 248 3.81 -29.16 -53.51
N ALA A 249 5.11 -28.93 -53.71
CA ALA A 249 5.77 -29.15 -54.98
C ALA A 249 5.73 -30.64 -55.35
N GLN A 250 5.94 -31.54 -54.43
CA GLN A 250 5.85 -32.99 -54.64
C GLN A 250 4.43 -33.39 -55.04
N ILE A 251 3.41 -32.94 -54.32
CA ILE A 251 2.00 -33.20 -54.63
C ILE A 251 1.62 -32.65 -56.05
N GLN A 252 2.11 -31.43 -56.32
CA GLN A 252 1.90 -30.83 -57.65
C GLN A 252 2.57 -31.63 -58.77
N ALA A 253 3.80 -32.08 -58.49
CA ALA A 253 4.53 -32.91 -59.48
C ALA A 253 3.84 -34.25 -59.67
N ASP A 254 3.42 -34.91 -58.59
CA ASP A 254 2.70 -36.19 -58.66
C ASP A 254 1.34 -36.02 -59.36
N ALA A 255 0.60 -34.94 -58.99
CA ALA A 255 -0.68 -34.65 -59.68
C ALA A 255 -0.51 -34.32 -61.14
N TYR A 256 0.57 -33.56 -61.47
CA TYR A 256 0.89 -33.28 -62.86
C TYR A 256 1.26 -34.58 -63.65
N TYR A 257 2.08 -35.43 -62.99
CA TYR A 257 2.43 -36.72 -63.57
C TYR A 257 1.19 -37.60 -63.79
N GLU A 258 0.33 -37.72 -62.78
CA GLU A 258 -0.93 -38.47 -62.91
C GLU A 258 -1.87 -37.86 -63.95
N GLN A 259 -1.96 -36.53 -64.00
CA GLN A 259 -2.73 -35.82 -65.03
C GLN A 259 -2.21 -36.13 -66.44
N GLN A 260 -0.90 -36.05 -66.62
CA GLN A 260 -0.29 -36.38 -67.90
C GLN A 260 -0.50 -37.86 -68.30
N ARG A 261 -0.39 -38.75 -67.34
CA ARG A 261 -0.64 -40.16 -67.49
C ARG A 261 -2.12 -40.44 -67.88
N ASN A 262 -3.02 -39.73 -67.17
CA ASN A 262 -4.45 -39.85 -67.49
C ASN A 262 -4.80 -39.25 -68.87
N ILE A 263 -4.17 -38.10 -69.20
CA ILE A 263 -4.30 -37.50 -70.52
C ILE A 263 -3.76 -38.48 -71.63
N ALA A 264 -2.58 -39.06 -71.38
CA ALA A 264 -2.02 -40.02 -72.30
C ALA A 264 -2.91 -41.24 -72.44
N SER A 265 -3.44 -41.77 -71.34
CA SER A 265 -4.38 -42.92 -71.43
C SER A 265 -5.73 -42.52 -72.01
N ALA A 266 -6.18 -41.28 -71.79
CA ALA A 266 -7.39 -40.77 -72.43
C ALA A 266 -7.20 -40.60 -73.98
N ILE A 267 -6.06 -40.02 -74.37
CA ILE A 267 -5.69 -39.91 -75.79
C ILE A 267 -5.62 -41.30 -76.44
N GLU A 268 -5.03 -42.28 -75.77
CA GLU A 268 -4.94 -43.63 -76.24
C GLU A 268 -6.32 -44.29 -76.32
N ALA A 269 -7.17 -44.06 -75.30
CA ALA A 269 -8.54 -44.56 -75.30
C ALA A 269 -9.42 -43.87 -76.38
N GLU A 270 -9.23 -42.53 -76.46
CA GLU A 270 -9.91 -41.72 -77.46
C GLU A 270 -9.48 -42.14 -78.90
N GLY A 271 -8.18 -42.31 -79.13
CA GLY A 271 -7.65 -42.81 -80.41
C GLY A 271 -8.18 -44.21 -80.73
N ARG A 272 -8.28 -45.10 -79.74
CA ARG A 272 -8.88 -46.42 -79.88
C ARG A 272 -10.39 -46.35 -80.13
N ALA A 273 -11.07 -45.42 -79.45
CA ALA A 273 -12.51 -45.22 -79.62
C ALA A 273 -12.82 -44.53 -80.95
N GLU A 274 -11.99 -43.53 -81.33
CA GLU A 274 -12.08 -42.90 -82.66
C GLU A 274 -11.83 -43.91 -83.81
N ALA A 275 -10.76 -44.70 -83.66
CA ALA A 275 -10.48 -45.74 -84.60
C ALA A 275 -11.63 -46.74 -84.71
N LYS A 276 -12.21 -47.14 -83.57
CA LYS A 276 -13.43 -47.98 -83.55
C LYS A 276 -14.63 -47.22 -84.07
N GLY A 277 -14.81 -45.94 -83.69
CA GLY A 277 -15.90 -45.10 -84.20
C GLY A 277 -15.82 -44.85 -85.69
N ILE A 278 -14.62 -44.59 -86.19
CA ILE A 278 -14.37 -44.45 -87.59
C ILE A 278 -14.63 -45.81 -88.36
N ALA A 279 -14.24 -46.92 -87.74
CA ALA A 279 -14.52 -48.23 -88.26
C ALA A 279 -16.03 -48.55 -88.24
N GLU A 280 -16.75 -48.19 -87.22
CA GLU A 280 -18.20 -48.32 -87.08
C GLU A 280 -18.96 -47.29 -87.89
N LEU A 281 -18.43 -46.04 -87.98
CA LEU A 281 -18.98 -44.99 -88.87
C LEU A 281 -18.82 -45.34 -90.30
N ASN A 282 -17.65 -45.84 -90.73
CA ASN A 282 -17.44 -46.36 -92.03
C ASN A 282 -18.38 -47.55 -92.38
N LYS A 283 -18.72 -48.32 -91.34
CA LYS A 283 -19.68 -49.41 -91.39
C LYS A 283 -21.14 -48.93 -91.45
N ALA A 284 -21.45 -47.84 -90.73
CA ALA A 284 -22.78 -47.24 -90.66
C ALA A 284 -23.05 -46.19 -91.72
N MET A 285 -22.00 -45.49 -92.22
CA MET A 285 -22.10 -44.57 -93.33
C MET A 285 -22.26 -45.29 -94.72
N ALA A 286 -22.09 -46.57 -94.70
CA ALA A 286 -22.55 -47.39 -95.82
C ALA A 286 -24.09 -47.50 -95.88
N GLY A 287 -24.85 -46.89 -94.94
CA GLY A 287 -26.31 -46.80 -94.80
C GLY A 287 -26.79 -45.40 -94.44
N SER A 288 -27.90 -44.95 -94.93
CA SER A 288 -28.52 -43.60 -94.93
C SER A 288 -28.75 -42.93 -93.54
N GLY A 289 -27.73 -42.42 -92.84
CA GLY A 289 -27.91 -41.79 -91.50
C GLY A 289 -27.06 -40.55 -91.16
N GLY A 290 -26.30 -40.03 -92.16
CA GLY A 290 -25.25 -39.04 -91.89
C GLY A 290 -25.65 -37.60 -91.48
N GLU A 291 -26.85 -37.14 -91.77
CA GLU A 291 -27.20 -35.71 -91.57
C GLU A 291 -27.76 -35.36 -90.16
N VAL A 292 -28.29 -36.33 -89.43
CA VAL A 292 -28.92 -36.04 -88.13
C VAL A 292 -27.89 -35.91 -86.96
N MET A 293 -26.74 -36.54 -87.14
CA MET A 293 -25.73 -36.59 -86.05
C MET A 293 -24.89 -35.32 -85.85
N VAL A 294 -24.74 -34.51 -86.94
CA VAL A 294 -23.95 -33.24 -86.81
C VAL A 294 -24.68 -32.19 -86.02
N LYS A 295 -26.02 -32.14 -86.09
CA LYS A 295 -26.81 -31.13 -85.35
C LYS A 295 -26.90 -31.40 -83.85
N LEU A 296 -26.76 -32.63 -83.37
CA LEU A 296 -26.83 -33.00 -81.97
C LEU A 296 -25.55 -32.62 -81.25
N LYS A 297 -24.36 -32.70 -81.82
CA LYS A 297 -23.08 -32.39 -81.14
C LYS A 297 -22.83 -30.92 -80.96
N VAL A 298 -23.42 -30.03 -81.73
CA VAL A 298 -23.27 -28.56 -81.52
C VAL A 298 -24.14 -28.08 -80.33
N ALA A 299 -25.26 -28.70 -80.05
CA ALA A 299 -26.13 -28.35 -78.94
C ALA A 299 -25.54 -28.79 -77.60
N GLU A 300 -24.79 -29.91 -77.55
CA GLU A 300 -24.14 -30.41 -76.32
C GLU A 300 -22.95 -29.55 -75.83
N ALA A 301 -22.24 -28.90 -76.73
CA ALA A 301 -21.07 -28.06 -76.36
C ALA A 301 -21.41 -26.72 -75.72
N LEU A 302 -22.67 -26.29 -75.79
CA LEU A 302 -23.15 -25.01 -75.25
C LEU A 302 -23.95 -25.10 -73.93
N ALA A 303 -24.32 -26.30 -73.47
CA ALA A 303 -25.08 -26.50 -72.25
C ALA A 303 -24.12 -26.76 -71.08
N GLY A 304 -23.93 -25.74 -70.19
CA GLY A 304 -23.38 -26.02 -68.88
C GLY A 304 -22.15 -25.26 -68.36
N LYS A 305 -21.87 -24.07 -68.80
CA LYS A 305 -20.88 -23.21 -68.08
C LYS A 305 -21.54 -22.35 -67.05
N ARG A 306 -21.54 -22.83 -65.82
CA ARG A 306 -21.83 -22.01 -64.60
C ARG A 306 -20.52 -21.47 -64.01
N ILE A 307 -20.39 -20.13 -63.95
CA ILE A 307 -19.31 -19.47 -63.24
C ILE A 307 -19.76 -19.38 -61.75
N LEU A 308 -19.10 -20.12 -60.84
CA LEU A 308 -19.29 -20.00 -59.40
C LEU A 308 -18.23 -19.08 -58.84
N LEU A 309 -18.65 -17.91 -58.33
CA LEU A 309 -17.85 -17.04 -57.49
C LEU A 309 -18.01 -17.49 -56.02
N LEU A 310 -16.97 -18.08 -55.44
CA LEU A 310 -16.92 -18.40 -54.01
C LEU A 310 -16.36 -17.20 -53.22
N PRO A 311 -17.10 -16.64 -52.23
CA PRO A 311 -16.53 -15.69 -51.30
C PRO A 311 -15.71 -16.42 -50.23
N LEU A 312 -14.46 -16.00 -50.02
CA LEU A 312 -13.65 -16.43 -48.87
C LEU A 312 -14.24 -15.83 -47.61
N ALA A 313 -14.71 -16.69 -46.73
CA ALA A 313 -15.27 -16.28 -45.44
C ALA A 313 -14.18 -16.05 -44.38
N GLY A 314 -14.25 -14.89 -43.71
CA GLY A 314 -13.46 -14.59 -42.51
C GLY A 314 -13.68 -13.16 -42.09
N GLY A 315 -14.80 -12.88 -41.39
CA GLY A 315 -15.07 -11.58 -40.77
C GLY A 315 -16.40 -10.98 -41.27
N GLY A 316 -17.40 -11.01 -40.41
CA GLY A 316 -18.74 -10.52 -40.69
C GLY A 316 -18.75 -9.08 -41.16
N ILE A 317 -19.13 -8.89 -42.42
CA ILE A 317 -19.43 -7.58 -42.97
C ILE A 317 -20.95 -7.56 -43.24
N ASP A 318 -21.62 -6.70 -42.49
CA ASP A 318 -23.05 -6.49 -42.67
C ASP A 318 -23.29 -5.65 -43.93
N VAL A 319 -23.94 -6.26 -44.92
CA VAL A 319 -24.12 -5.74 -46.27
C VAL A 319 -25.04 -4.51 -46.33
N LYS A 320 -25.68 -4.14 -45.22
CA LYS A 320 -26.62 -3.00 -45.17
C LYS A 320 -26.00 -1.65 -44.82
N THR A 321 -24.76 -1.60 -44.35
CA THR A 321 -24.15 -0.35 -43.82
C THR A 321 -22.77 -0.03 -44.39
N THR A 322 -22.22 -0.81 -45.27
CA THR A 322 -20.85 -0.58 -45.74
C THR A 322 -20.81 0.24 -47.00
N ASN A 323 -20.30 1.45 -46.87
CA ASN A 323 -20.09 2.38 -47.99
C ASN A 323 -18.91 1.88 -48.85
N ILE A 324 -19.20 1.49 -50.08
CA ILE A 324 -18.25 0.90 -51.05
C ILE A 324 -17.01 1.79 -51.30
N ASN A 325 -17.16 3.13 -51.15
CA ASN A 325 -16.06 4.07 -51.33
C ASN A 325 -15.00 3.98 -50.19
N GLN A 326 -15.38 3.63 -48.93
CA GLN A 326 -14.41 3.46 -47.82
C GLN A 326 -13.63 2.15 -47.91
N LEU A 327 -14.16 1.14 -48.56
CA LEU A 327 -13.46 -0.12 -48.81
C LEU A 327 -12.37 0.05 -49.89
N LEU A 328 -12.65 0.83 -50.93
CA LEU A 328 -11.69 1.14 -51.97
C LEU A 328 -10.48 1.96 -51.47
N GLU A 329 -10.68 2.94 -50.58
CA GLU A 329 -9.59 3.71 -49.97
C GLU A 329 -8.67 2.86 -49.06
N LYS A 330 -9.21 1.91 -48.29
CA LYS A 330 -8.40 1.02 -47.45
C LYS A 330 -7.54 0.01 -48.23
N PHE A 331 -7.96 -0.35 -49.42
CA PHE A 331 -7.18 -1.27 -50.28
C PHE A 331 -6.22 -0.53 -51.21
N ALA A 332 -6.52 0.72 -51.58
CA ALA A 332 -5.62 1.54 -52.41
C ALA A 332 -4.41 2.10 -51.60
N GLY A 333 -4.50 2.22 -50.27
CA GLY A 333 -3.43 2.76 -49.42
C GLY A 333 -2.34 1.75 -49.02
N ARG A 334 -2.32 0.53 -49.54
CA ARG A 334 -1.34 -0.50 -49.15
C ARG A 334 -0.49 -1.03 -50.30
N ALA A 335 -0.32 -0.22 -51.30
CA ALA A 335 0.62 -0.49 -52.38
C ALA A 335 1.62 0.67 -52.46
N GLU A 336 2.68 0.60 -51.66
CA GLU A 336 3.97 1.27 -51.90
C GLU A 336 5.10 0.40 -51.34
N PRO A 337 6.32 0.56 -51.80
CA PRO A 337 7.03 -0.41 -52.63
C PRO A 337 7.89 -1.39 -51.89
#